data_e3bdd9a8859b4d8358eb465bcdde43b7
#
_entry.id   e3bdd9a8859b4d8358eb465bcdde43b7
#
_cell.length_a   1.000
_cell.length_b   1.000
_cell.length_c   1.000
_cell.angle_alpha   90.00
_cell.angle_beta   90.00
_cell.angle_gamma   90.00
#
_symmetry.space_group_name_H-M   'P 1'
#
loop_
_entity.id
_entity.type
_entity.pdbx_description
1 polymer ?
#
loop_
_entity_poly.entity_id
_entity_poly.type
_entity_poly.pdbx_seq_one_letter_code
_entity_poly.pdbx_strand_id
1 'polypeptide(L)'
;MKLSLANMNVANKTVFVRVDFNVPLKDGVITDDTRIRATLPTLRHLIDQGAKVVIASHLGRPKGERKPEFTLAPCAKRLSELLEQPVRFVEDCIGDIPAQAVSEMKSGDVVVLETLRFYKEEEKNDPTFDKALADLAEVGVNDAFGVSHRAHASVEGITKYLPMGAGFLLEKEIRYVGGAVEHPEHPFAAIIGGAKVSDKIEVISNLLPKVEVLIIGGGMANTFVAAQGHNVGTSLVEADKFELARELIARAKETNTNLLLPVDFVVADAFSETANHKVVDATAIEDGWMALDIGPKSRELFAEALAPMKMIVWNGPMGVFEMEVFAGGTNAVAKAVAEANATTIVGGGDSVAAIEKSGLSHKISHISTGGGASLEYLEGKVLPGIAALQEA
;
A
#
# COMPACT_ATOMS: atom_id res chain seq x y z
N MET A 1 -17.94 -12.39 5.56
CA MET A 1 -17.48 -10.95 5.59
C MET A 1 -16.84 -10.72 6.94
N LYS A 2 -15.71 -10.03 7.01
CA LYS A 2 -15.02 -9.80 8.29
C LYS A 2 -15.81 -8.86 9.20
N LEU A 3 -15.75 -9.09 10.52
CA LEU A 3 -16.44 -8.28 11.52
C LEU A 3 -15.87 -6.84 11.50
N SER A 4 -16.73 -5.88 11.20
CA SER A 4 -16.40 -4.46 11.22
C SER A 4 -16.47 -3.89 12.64
N LEU A 5 -15.60 -2.92 12.95
CA LEU A 5 -15.66 -2.15 14.19
C LEU A 5 -17.06 -1.55 14.44
N ALA A 6 -17.76 -1.14 13.38
CA ALA A 6 -19.12 -0.59 13.50
C ALA A 6 -20.12 -1.57 14.16
N ASN A 7 -19.87 -2.88 14.05
CA ASN A 7 -20.72 -3.93 14.58
C ASN A 7 -20.15 -4.60 15.85
N MET A 8 -19.03 -4.12 16.35
CA MET A 8 -18.40 -4.63 17.58
C MET A 8 -18.97 -3.97 18.82
N ASN A 9 -19.17 -4.77 19.87
CA ASN A 9 -19.46 -4.24 21.18
C ASN A 9 -18.18 -3.80 21.89
N VAL A 10 -17.84 -2.52 21.78
CA VAL A 10 -16.63 -1.90 22.35
C VAL A 10 -16.93 -0.93 23.48
N ALA A 11 -18.21 -0.64 23.77
CA ALA A 11 -18.64 0.33 24.75
C ALA A 11 -18.06 0.03 26.15
N ASN A 12 -17.32 0.97 26.69
CA ASN A 12 -16.66 0.91 28.01
C ASN A 12 -15.68 -0.27 28.19
N LYS A 13 -15.24 -0.91 27.10
CA LYS A 13 -14.26 -1.99 27.13
C LYS A 13 -12.84 -1.47 26.94
N THR A 14 -11.89 -2.27 27.41
CA THR A 14 -10.48 -2.10 27.03
C THR A 14 -10.27 -2.73 25.66
N VAL A 15 -9.84 -1.93 24.71
CA VAL A 15 -9.69 -2.31 23.30
C VAL A 15 -8.23 -2.21 22.88
N PHE A 16 -7.64 -3.33 22.46
CA PHE A 16 -6.34 -3.36 21.80
C PHE A 16 -6.50 -2.91 20.35
N VAL A 17 -5.75 -1.92 19.90
CA VAL A 17 -5.82 -1.41 18.53
C VAL A 17 -4.45 -1.52 17.87
N ARG A 18 -4.34 -2.42 16.90
CA ARG A 18 -3.13 -2.51 16.07
C ARG A 18 -3.21 -1.49 14.94
N VAL A 19 -2.32 -0.52 14.99
CA VAL A 19 -2.19 0.53 13.98
C VAL A 19 -0.84 0.44 13.26
N ASP A 20 -0.70 1.13 12.14
CA ASP A 20 0.57 1.30 11.42
C ASP A 20 1.08 2.74 11.59
N PHE A 21 1.86 2.97 12.63
CA PHE A 21 2.54 4.22 12.90
C PHE A 21 4.01 4.21 12.45
N ASN A 22 4.32 3.37 11.47
CA ASN A 22 5.65 3.35 10.85
C ASN A 22 5.82 4.56 9.92
N VAL A 23 5.96 5.71 10.54
CA VAL A 23 6.08 7.02 9.88
C VAL A 23 7.55 7.37 9.63
N PRO A 24 7.87 8.19 8.61
CA PRO A 24 9.20 8.70 8.41
C PRO A 24 9.56 9.74 9.47
N LEU A 25 10.77 9.61 10.02
CA LEU A 25 11.34 10.48 11.03
C LEU A 25 12.66 11.06 10.53
N LYS A 26 12.91 12.32 10.83
CA LYS A 26 14.20 12.97 10.66
C LYS A 26 14.57 13.66 11.97
N ASP A 27 15.68 13.24 12.57
CA ASP A 27 16.17 13.76 13.87
C ASP A 27 15.10 13.73 14.97
N GLY A 28 14.32 12.63 15.03
CA GLY A 28 13.24 12.43 16.01
C GLY A 28 11.95 13.20 15.71
N VAL A 29 11.89 13.91 14.57
CA VAL A 29 10.70 14.66 14.14
C VAL A 29 9.99 13.91 13.02
N ILE A 30 8.67 13.75 13.15
CA ILE A 30 7.82 13.14 12.12
C ILE A 30 7.74 14.09 10.91
N THR A 31 8.15 13.61 9.73
CA THR A 31 8.11 14.38 8.49
C THR A 31 6.83 14.19 7.69
N ASP A 32 6.11 13.08 7.94
CA ASP A 32 4.82 12.78 7.33
C ASP A 32 3.95 12.01 8.35
N ASP A 33 2.81 12.56 8.72
CA ASP A 33 1.88 11.99 9.70
C ASP A 33 0.64 11.34 9.07
N THR A 34 0.65 11.11 7.75
CA THR A 34 -0.49 10.58 7.00
C THR A 34 -1.03 9.27 7.59
N ARG A 35 -0.14 8.36 7.98
CA ARG A 35 -0.52 7.08 8.59
C ARG A 35 -1.22 7.26 9.95
N ILE A 36 -0.79 8.22 10.75
CA ILE A 36 -1.44 8.52 12.03
C ILE A 36 -2.84 9.10 11.78
N ARG A 37 -2.95 10.06 10.86
CA ARG A 37 -4.25 10.65 10.48
C ARG A 37 -5.23 9.63 9.94
N ALA A 38 -4.77 8.66 9.19
CA ALA A 38 -5.61 7.61 8.60
C ALA A 38 -6.31 6.75 9.66
N THR A 39 -5.79 6.65 10.88
CA THR A 39 -6.38 5.88 11.98
C THR A 39 -7.38 6.68 12.82
N LEU A 40 -7.44 8.00 12.67
CA LEU A 40 -8.28 8.85 13.52
C LEU A 40 -9.77 8.47 13.52
N PRO A 41 -10.40 8.11 12.40
CA PRO A 41 -11.79 7.68 12.42
C PRO A 41 -12.04 6.48 13.34
N THR A 42 -11.17 5.47 13.32
CA THR A 42 -11.24 4.31 14.21
C THR A 42 -11.06 4.72 15.67
N LEU A 43 -10.04 5.52 15.97
CA LEU A 43 -9.73 5.93 17.33
C LEU A 43 -10.82 6.83 17.94
N ARG A 44 -11.34 7.78 17.18
CA ARG A 44 -12.44 8.65 17.62
C ARG A 44 -13.71 7.87 17.90
N HIS A 45 -14.06 6.91 17.04
CA HIS A 45 -15.20 6.03 17.29
C HIS A 45 -15.06 5.28 18.62
N LEU A 46 -13.89 4.70 18.89
CA LEU A 46 -13.63 4.00 20.15
C LEU A 46 -13.72 4.93 21.36
N ILE A 47 -13.14 6.12 21.28
CA ILE A 47 -13.19 7.13 22.34
C ILE A 47 -14.64 7.57 22.60
N ASP A 48 -15.42 7.82 21.56
CA ASP A 48 -16.83 8.21 21.65
C ASP A 48 -17.71 7.12 22.29
N GLN A 49 -17.33 5.85 22.12
CA GLN A 49 -17.97 4.70 22.80
C GLN A 49 -17.49 4.51 24.25
N GLY A 50 -16.63 5.37 24.75
CA GLY A 50 -16.07 5.26 26.10
C GLY A 50 -15.09 4.14 26.28
N ALA A 51 -14.54 3.58 25.21
CA ALA A 51 -13.52 2.57 25.27
C ALA A 51 -12.22 3.08 25.89
N LYS A 52 -11.49 2.20 26.56
CA LYS A 52 -10.09 2.41 26.94
C LYS A 52 -9.24 1.92 25.80
N VAL A 53 -8.52 2.82 25.13
CA VAL A 53 -7.85 2.53 23.85
C VAL A 53 -6.38 2.26 24.08
N VAL A 54 -5.95 1.01 23.83
CA VAL A 54 -4.58 0.55 23.96
C VAL A 54 -3.98 0.37 22.57
N ILE A 55 -3.16 1.32 22.14
CA ILE A 55 -2.59 1.36 20.80
C ILE A 55 -1.25 0.64 20.77
N ALA A 56 -1.08 -0.27 19.82
CA ALA A 56 0.16 -0.97 19.54
C ALA A 56 0.58 -0.79 18.08
N SER A 57 1.85 -0.56 17.87
CA SER A 57 2.44 -0.40 16.53
C SER A 57 3.91 -0.79 16.53
N HIS A 58 4.50 -0.75 15.37
CA HIS A 58 5.94 -0.83 15.16
C HIS A 58 6.46 0.47 14.53
N LEU A 59 7.76 0.69 14.65
CA LEU A 59 8.49 1.73 13.95
C LEU A 59 9.84 1.16 13.48
N GLY A 60 10.09 1.24 12.17
CA GLY A 60 11.33 0.76 11.58
C GLY A 60 11.60 -0.73 11.78
N ARG A 61 12.88 -1.08 11.80
CA ARG A 61 13.36 -2.47 11.92
C ARG A 61 14.48 -2.59 12.97
N PRO A 62 14.16 -2.50 14.26
CA PRO A 62 15.14 -2.58 15.34
C PRO A 62 15.67 -4.00 15.60
N LYS A 63 15.08 -5.03 14.96
CA LYS A 63 15.52 -6.44 15.04
C LYS A 63 15.53 -7.03 16.45
N GLY A 64 14.56 -6.65 17.26
CA GLY A 64 14.42 -7.12 18.64
C GLY A 64 15.39 -6.48 19.64
N GLU A 65 15.90 -5.32 19.31
CA GLU A 65 16.80 -4.53 20.17
C GLU A 65 16.16 -3.18 20.50
N ARG A 66 16.31 -2.73 21.76
CA ARG A 66 15.86 -1.39 22.15
C ARG A 66 16.82 -0.35 21.60
N LYS A 67 16.32 0.45 20.67
CA LYS A 67 17.07 1.54 20.03
C LYS A 67 16.24 2.82 20.08
N PRO A 68 16.75 3.90 20.69
CA PRO A 68 16.01 5.14 20.90
C PRO A 68 15.43 5.75 19.62
N GLU A 69 16.09 5.57 18.48
CA GLU A 69 15.65 6.09 17.18
C GLU A 69 14.35 5.46 16.68
N PHE A 70 13.97 4.30 17.22
CA PHE A 70 12.73 3.59 16.85
C PHE A 70 11.61 3.71 17.88
N THR A 71 11.76 4.56 18.90
CA THR A 71 10.69 4.76 19.88
C THR A 71 9.43 5.35 19.25
N LEU A 72 8.28 4.90 19.74
CA LEU A 72 6.96 5.45 19.34
C LEU A 72 6.56 6.73 20.12
N ALA A 73 7.40 7.22 21.01
CA ALA A 73 7.11 8.43 21.79
C ALA A 73 6.73 9.64 20.92
N PRO A 74 7.41 9.94 19.79
CA PRO A 74 7.00 11.03 18.89
C PRO A 74 5.60 10.82 18.29
N CYS A 75 5.24 9.56 17.99
CA CYS A 75 3.92 9.21 17.47
C CYS A 75 2.82 9.43 18.51
N ALA A 76 3.05 9.08 19.76
CA ALA A 76 2.13 9.33 20.87
C ALA A 76 1.89 10.84 21.07
N LYS A 77 2.95 11.63 21.02
CA LYS A 77 2.86 13.10 21.10
C LYS A 77 2.03 13.66 19.95
N ARG A 78 2.34 13.24 18.72
CA ARG A 78 1.60 13.70 17.53
C ARG A 78 0.13 13.29 17.57
N LEU A 79 -0.16 12.08 18.00
CA LEU A 79 -1.53 11.59 18.16
C LEU A 79 -2.31 12.43 19.19
N SER A 80 -1.68 12.81 20.31
CA SER A 80 -2.29 13.68 21.30
C SER A 80 -2.70 15.04 20.72
N GLU A 81 -1.85 15.62 19.88
CA GLU A 81 -2.16 16.87 19.18
C GLU A 81 -3.35 16.69 18.22
N LEU A 82 -3.38 15.60 17.46
CA LEU A 82 -4.44 15.34 16.47
C LEU A 82 -5.80 14.97 17.10
N LEU A 83 -5.78 14.28 18.24
CA LEU A 83 -6.99 13.95 19.01
C LEU A 83 -7.46 15.08 19.91
N GLU A 84 -6.63 16.11 20.13
CA GLU A 84 -6.89 17.22 21.05
C GLU A 84 -7.20 16.76 22.48
N GLN A 85 -6.55 15.65 22.89
CA GLN A 85 -6.64 15.10 24.25
C GLN A 85 -5.32 14.44 24.67
N PRO A 86 -5.08 14.23 25.99
CA PRO A 86 -3.90 13.52 26.46
C PRO A 86 -3.82 12.10 25.89
N VAL A 87 -2.64 11.73 25.43
CA VAL A 87 -2.27 10.36 25.03
C VAL A 87 -1.04 9.98 25.83
N ARG A 88 -1.19 8.97 26.69
CA ARG A 88 -0.08 8.47 27.51
C ARG A 88 0.81 7.54 26.68
N PHE A 89 2.11 7.84 26.64
CA PHE A 89 3.11 6.91 26.12
C PHE A 89 3.53 5.94 27.22
N VAL A 90 3.59 4.65 26.89
CA VAL A 90 3.95 3.57 27.83
C VAL A 90 5.23 2.90 27.35
N GLU A 91 6.27 2.89 28.18
CA GLU A 91 7.64 2.54 27.80
C GLU A 91 7.89 1.06 27.48
N ASP A 92 6.86 0.23 27.54
CA ASP A 92 6.92 -1.17 27.12
C ASP A 92 5.58 -1.63 26.52
N CYS A 93 5.56 -2.78 25.84
CA CYS A 93 4.35 -3.32 25.21
C CYS A 93 3.83 -4.60 25.89
N ILE A 94 4.60 -5.24 26.74
CA ILE A 94 4.21 -6.40 27.55
C ILE A 94 4.76 -6.31 28.96
N GLY A 95 4.22 -7.10 29.88
CA GLY A 95 4.67 -7.18 31.27
C GLY A 95 3.97 -6.18 32.20
N ASP A 96 4.59 -5.89 33.33
CA ASP A 96 3.99 -5.12 34.42
C ASP A 96 3.76 -3.65 34.07
N ILE A 97 4.65 -3.03 33.29
CA ILE A 97 4.55 -1.62 32.92
C ILE A 97 3.26 -1.32 32.14
N PRO A 98 2.98 -1.99 31.00
CA PRO A 98 1.72 -1.75 30.30
C PRO A 98 0.51 -2.28 31.08
N ALA A 99 0.61 -3.37 31.82
CA ALA A 99 -0.49 -3.88 32.65
C ALA A 99 -0.94 -2.87 33.69
N GLN A 100 0.00 -2.23 34.38
CA GLN A 100 -0.30 -1.15 35.33
C GLN A 100 -0.91 0.05 34.64
N ALA A 101 -0.33 0.52 33.53
CA ALA A 101 -0.84 1.65 32.77
C ALA A 101 -2.30 1.45 32.32
N VAL A 102 -2.61 0.24 31.83
CA VAL A 102 -3.97 -0.11 31.41
C VAL A 102 -4.93 -0.16 32.61
N SER A 103 -4.50 -0.69 33.78
CA SER A 103 -5.33 -0.74 34.98
C SER A 103 -5.74 0.64 35.51
N GLU A 104 -4.95 1.65 35.23
CA GLU A 104 -5.17 3.05 35.64
C GLU A 104 -6.09 3.83 34.66
N MET A 105 -6.38 3.26 33.47
CA MET A 105 -7.17 3.95 32.44
C MET A 105 -8.63 4.13 32.85
N LYS A 106 -9.18 5.24 32.43
CA LYS A 106 -10.61 5.59 32.52
C LYS A 106 -11.24 5.53 31.12
N SER A 107 -12.57 5.54 31.11
CA SER A 107 -13.35 5.63 29.86
C SER A 107 -12.89 6.77 28.98
N GLY A 108 -12.58 6.49 27.72
CA GLY A 108 -12.09 7.47 26.75
C GLY A 108 -10.56 7.71 26.77
N ASP A 109 -9.84 7.16 27.73
CA ASP A 109 -8.38 7.30 27.78
C ASP A 109 -7.71 6.53 26.64
N VAL A 110 -6.55 7.07 26.23
CA VAL A 110 -5.73 6.51 25.15
C VAL A 110 -4.29 6.35 25.64
N VAL A 111 -3.74 5.15 25.45
CA VAL A 111 -2.33 4.88 25.63
C VAL A 111 -1.70 4.39 24.34
N VAL A 112 -0.43 4.72 24.12
CA VAL A 112 0.40 4.17 23.03
C VAL A 112 1.53 3.39 23.68
N LEU A 113 1.59 2.10 23.37
CA LEU A 113 2.66 1.21 23.83
C LEU A 113 3.96 1.48 23.06
N GLU A 114 5.09 1.17 23.66
CA GLU A 114 6.38 1.18 22.96
C GLU A 114 6.40 0.15 21.84
N THR A 115 7.24 0.36 20.83
CA THR A 115 7.26 -0.45 19.62
C THR A 115 7.35 -1.95 19.91
N LEU A 116 6.44 -2.69 19.27
CA LEU A 116 6.35 -4.14 19.34
C LEU A 116 7.65 -4.83 18.88
N ARG A 117 8.39 -4.23 17.97
CA ARG A 117 9.60 -4.82 17.35
C ARG A 117 10.87 -4.67 18.18
N PHE A 118 10.78 -4.11 19.38
CA PHE A 118 11.84 -4.31 20.37
C PHE A 118 11.90 -5.74 20.88
N TYR A 119 10.89 -6.55 20.58
CA TYR A 119 10.80 -7.98 20.85
C TYR A 119 10.87 -8.78 19.55
N LYS A 120 11.79 -9.74 19.47
CA LYS A 120 11.90 -10.67 18.32
C LYS A 120 10.66 -11.54 18.17
N GLU A 121 9.96 -11.77 19.28
CA GLU A 121 8.75 -12.58 19.40
C GLU A 121 7.59 -12.03 18.57
N GLU A 122 7.55 -10.71 18.33
CA GLU A 122 6.55 -10.07 17.46
C GLU A 122 6.61 -10.64 16.03
N GLU A 123 7.78 -10.60 15.41
CA GLU A 123 7.95 -11.08 14.03
C GLU A 123 7.94 -12.59 13.92
N LYS A 124 8.26 -13.31 15.03
CA LYS A 124 8.22 -14.77 15.11
C LYS A 124 6.82 -15.33 15.38
N ASN A 125 5.84 -14.48 15.66
CA ASN A 125 4.50 -14.91 16.04
C ASN A 125 4.53 -15.88 17.24
N ASP A 126 5.26 -15.50 18.29
CA ASP A 126 5.48 -16.33 19.47
C ASP A 126 4.21 -16.39 20.35
N PRO A 127 3.69 -17.58 20.66
CA PRO A 127 2.42 -17.72 21.41
C PRO A 127 2.43 -17.07 22.81
N THR A 128 3.56 -17.03 23.49
CA THR A 128 3.68 -16.39 24.79
C THR A 128 3.56 -14.89 24.67
N PHE A 129 4.16 -14.31 23.64
CA PHE A 129 4.06 -12.90 23.32
C PHE A 129 2.66 -12.52 22.84
N ASP A 130 2.04 -13.34 21.97
CA ASP A 130 0.66 -13.19 21.52
C ASP A 130 -0.29 -13.05 22.72
N LYS A 131 -0.18 -13.98 23.67
CA LYS A 131 -1.01 -14.00 24.88
C LYS A 131 -0.74 -12.79 25.78
N ALA A 132 0.52 -12.40 25.95
CA ALA A 132 0.87 -11.24 26.78
C ALA A 132 0.26 -9.94 26.22
N LEU A 133 0.21 -9.78 24.91
CA LEU A 133 -0.50 -8.66 24.26
C LEU A 133 -2.03 -8.78 24.46
N ALA A 134 -2.58 -9.94 24.26
CA ALA A 134 -4.03 -10.18 24.40
C ALA A 134 -4.54 -9.93 25.84
N ASP A 135 -3.72 -10.23 26.85
CA ASP A 135 -4.07 -10.03 28.25
C ASP A 135 -4.25 -8.55 28.64
N LEU A 136 -3.82 -7.61 27.79
CA LEU A 136 -4.01 -6.17 28.02
C LEU A 136 -5.44 -5.67 27.70
N ALA A 137 -6.28 -6.47 27.04
CA ALA A 137 -7.55 -5.98 26.54
C ALA A 137 -8.65 -7.06 26.58
N GLU A 138 -9.89 -6.63 26.37
CA GLU A 138 -11.07 -7.50 26.30
C GLU A 138 -11.47 -7.86 24.88
N VAL A 139 -11.20 -6.94 23.93
CA VAL A 139 -11.42 -7.10 22.48
C VAL A 139 -10.32 -6.37 21.71
N GLY A 140 -10.16 -6.68 20.46
CA GLY A 140 -9.15 -6.04 19.63
C GLY A 140 -9.66 -5.58 18.28
N VAL A 141 -8.92 -4.63 17.71
CA VAL A 141 -9.17 -4.07 16.38
C VAL A 141 -7.86 -4.06 15.61
N ASN A 142 -7.88 -4.63 14.41
CA ASN A 142 -6.79 -4.46 13.45
C ASN A 142 -7.12 -3.31 12.49
N ASP A 143 -6.33 -2.25 12.54
CA ASP A 143 -6.42 -1.10 11.64
C ASP A 143 -5.11 -0.87 10.89
N ALA A 144 -4.27 -1.90 10.80
CA ALA A 144 -2.93 -1.88 10.25
C ALA A 144 -2.82 -2.70 8.96
N PHE A 145 -3.46 -2.24 7.89
CA PHE A 145 -3.39 -2.93 6.60
C PHE A 145 -1.96 -3.15 6.12
N GLY A 146 -1.09 -2.15 6.26
CA GLY A 146 0.30 -2.20 5.80
C GLY A 146 1.16 -3.34 6.35
N VAL A 147 0.74 -3.98 7.45
CA VAL A 147 1.40 -5.17 8.04
C VAL A 147 0.53 -6.42 8.01
N SER A 148 -0.69 -6.34 7.49
CA SER A 148 -1.64 -7.46 7.49
C SER A 148 -1.25 -8.62 6.57
N HIS A 149 -0.23 -8.42 5.71
CA HIS A 149 0.40 -9.48 4.90
C HIS A 149 1.43 -10.31 5.67
N ARG A 150 1.70 -9.96 6.93
CA ARG A 150 2.65 -10.66 7.80
C ARG A 150 1.92 -11.39 8.93
N ALA A 151 2.26 -12.66 9.15
CA ALA A 151 1.76 -13.42 10.29
C ALA A 151 2.57 -13.09 11.55
N HIS A 152 2.45 -11.85 12.02
CA HIS A 152 3.12 -11.38 13.25
C HIS A 152 2.21 -11.55 14.47
N ALA A 153 2.77 -11.53 15.66
CA ALA A 153 2.09 -11.73 16.93
C ALA A 153 0.89 -10.78 17.12
N SER A 154 1.10 -9.47 16.93
CA SER A 154 0.06 -8.44 17.12
C SER A 154 -0.99 -8.39 16.01
N VAL A 155 -0.78 -9.10 14.92
CA VAL A 155 -1.61 -9.06 13.70
C VAL A 155 -2.40 -10.35 13.53
N GLU A 156 -1.76 -11.50 13.71
CA GLU A 156 -2.36 -12.83 13.51
C GLU A 156 -2.42 -13.64 14.81
N GLY A 157 -1.30 -13.82 15.51
CA GLY A 157 -1.22 -14.69 16.69
C GLY A 157 -2.16 -14.27 17.82
N ILE A 158 -2.28 -12.98 18.07
CA ILE A 158 -3.16 -12.41 19.12
C ILE A 158 -4.62 -12.81 18.94
N THR A 159 -5.08 -13.08 17.72
CA THR A 159 -6.47 -13.45 17.43
C THR A 159 -6.87 -14.81 18.02
N LYS A 160 -5.90 -15.63 18.42
CA LYS A 160 -6.12 -16.90 19.10
C LYS A 160 -6.58 -16.72 20.55
N TYR A 161 -6.30 -15.55 21.13
CA TYR A 161 -6.55 -15.24 22.53
C TYR A 161 -7.51 -14.06 22.73
N LEU A 162 -7.69 -13.23 21.72
CA LEU A 162 -8.47 -12.00 21.78
C LEU A 162 -9.42 -11.92 20.58
N PRO A 163 -10.72 -11.72 20.77
CA PRO A 163 -11.65 -11.46 19.66
C PRO A 163 -11.26 -10.17 18.93
N MET A 164 -11.01 -10.24 17.62
CA MET A 164 -10.57 -9.09 16.82
C MET A 164 -11.42 -8.87 15.58
N GLY A 165 -11.74 -7.61 15.31
CA GLY A 165 -12.40 -7.16 14.10
C GLY A 165 -11.56 -6.15 13.32
N ALA A 166 -12.09 -5.71 12.17
CA ALA A 166 -11.47 -4.72 11.31
C ALA A 166 -11.80 -3.29 11.74
N GLY A 167 -10.79 -2.45 11.90
CA GLY A 167 -10.97 -1.00 12.00
C GLY A 167 -11.41 -0.38 10.67
N PHE A 168 -11.82 0.86 10.69
CA PHE A 168 -12.40 1.52 9.50
C PHE A 168 -11.39 1.67 8.35
N LEU A 169 -10.09 1.87 8.66
CA LEU A 169 -9.06 1.91 7.64
C LEU A 169 -8.89 0.55 6.96
N LEU A 170 -8.75 -0.52 7.76
CA LEU A 170 -8.63 -1.87 7.24
C LEU A 170 -9.87 -2.30 6.44
N GLU A 171 -11.05 -1.94 6.92
CA GLU A 171 -12.32 -2.21 6.22
C GLU A 171 -12.36 -1.55 4.83
N LYS A 172 -11.88 -0.30 4.70
CA LYS A 172 -11.76 0.37 3.40
C LYS A 172 -10.81 -0.38 2.46
N GLU A 173 -9.67 -0.83 2.96
CA GLU A 173 -8.70 -1.58 2.17
C GLU A 173 -9.29 -2.92 1.69
N ILE A 174 -9.98 -3.64 2.56
CA ILE A 174 -10.68 -4.88 2.20
C ILE A 174 -11.73 -4.61 1.13
N ARG A 175 -12.51 -3.55 1.29
CA ARG A 175 -13.58 -3.20 0.35
C ARG A 175 -13.05 -2.79 -1.02
N TYR A 176 -12.04 -1.94 -1.07
CA TYR A 176 -11.54 -1.41 -2.33
C TYR A 176 -10.52 -2.35 -2.98
N VAL A 177 -9.43 -2.67 -2.29
CA VAL A 177 -8.36 -3.51 -2.87
C VAL A 177 -8.82 -4.96 -2.97
N GLY A 178 -9.41 -5.51 -1.92
CA GLY A 178 -9.98 -6.85 -1.94
C GLY A 178 -11.12 -6.98 -2.94
N GLY A 179 -12.03 -6.01 -2.97
CA GLY A 179 -13.14 -5.95 -3.90
C GLY A 179 -12.71 -5.97 -5.37
N ALA A 180 -11.62 -5.25 -5.70
CA ALA A 180 -11.07 -5.26 -7.06
C ALA A 180 -10.53 -6.62 -7.50
N VAL A 181 -10.12 -7.47 -6.55
CA VAL A 181 -9.62 -8.81 -6.84
C VAL A 181 -10.75 -9.84 -6.86
N GLU A 182 -11.66 -9.75 -5.90
CA GLU A 182 -12.71 -10.76 -5.68
C GLU A 182 -13.98 -10.51 -6.50
N HIS A 183 -14.40 -9.24 -6.60
CA HIS A 183 -15.67 -8.84 -7.22
C HIS A 183 -15.52 -7.50 -7.96
N PRO A 184 -14.68 -7.43 -9.01
CA PRO A 184 -14.46 -6.18 -9.73
C PRO A 184 -15.70 -5.69 -10.45
N GLU A 185 -15.85 -4.37 -10.52
CA GLU A 185 -16.80 -3.74 -11.44
C GLU A 185 -16.22 -3.75 -12.86
N HIS A 186 -17.06 -4.02 -13.85
CA HIS A 186 -16.66 -4.08 -15.27
C HIS A 186 -17.29 -2.95 -16.10
N PRO A 187 -16.60 -2.44 -17.14
CA PRO A 187 -15.24 -2.81 -17.56
C PRO A 187 -14.17 -2.36 -16.56
N PHE A 188 -13.16 -3.21 -16.37
CA PHE A 188 -12.08 -3.06 -15.41
C PHE A 188 -10.74 -2.89 -16.12
N ALA A 189 -9.95 -1.92 -15.70
CA ALA A 189 -8.58 -1.72 -16.15
C ALA A 189 -7.59 -1.80 -15.01
N ALA A 190 -6.44 -2.42 -15.27
CA ALA A 190 -5.28 -2.37 -14.39
C ALA A 190 -4.13 -1.63 -15.09
N ILE A 191 -3.45 -0.77 -14.36
CA ILE A 191 -2.25 -0.04 -14.80
C ILE A 191 -1.11 -0.50 -13.91
N ILE A 192 -0.17 -1.21 -14.50
CA ILE A 192 0.99 -1.75 -13.78
C ILE A 192 2.26 -1.14 -14.37
N GLY A 193 2.97 -0.41 -13.54
CA GLY A 193 4.24 0.21 -13.89
C GLY A 193 5.36 -0.21 -12.93
N GLY A 194 6.51 0.41 -13.08
CA GLY A 194 7.68 0.13 -12.28
C GLY A 194 8.88 -0.32 -13.11
N ALA A 195 9.99 -0.64 -12.44
CA ALA A 195 11.25 -0.91 -13.12
C ALA A 195 11.35 -2.33 -13.69
N LYS A 196 10.82 -3.32 -12.97
CA LYS A 196 11.09 -4.75 -13.26
C LYS A 196 9.82 -5.57 -13.39
N VAL A 197 9.76 -6.42 -14.42
CA VAL A 197 8.71 -7.43 -14.59
C VAL A 197 8.70 -8.43 -13.43
N SER A 198 9.89 -8.86 -12.98
CA SER A 198 10.05 -9.82 -11.88
C SER A 198 9.34 -9.41 -10.59
N ASP A 199 9.23 -8.13 -10.33
CA ASP A 199 8.54 -7.60 -9.13
C ASP A 199 7.01 -7.61 -9.26
N LYS A 200 6.47 -7.78 -10.46
CA LYS A 200 5.04 -7.61 -10.78
C LYS A 200 4.39 -8.81 -11.45
N ILE A 201 5.12 -9.91 -11.66
CA ILE A 201 4.61 -11.09 -12.35
C ILE A 201 3.33 -11.62 -11.73
N GLU A 202 3.30 -11.75 -10.42
CA GLU A 202 2.17 -12.35 -9.71
C GLU A 202 0.93 -11.46 -9.80
N VAL A 203 1.07 -10.14 -9.65
CA VAL A 203 -0.04 -9.21 -9.79
C VAL A 203 -0.56 -9.17 -11.22
N ILE A 204 0.31 -9.15 -12.22
CA ILE A 204 -0.09 -9.20 -13.64
C ILE A 204 -0.84 -10.50 -13.91
N SER A 205 -0.29 -11.65 -13.50
CA SER A 205 -0.90 -12.97 -13.70
C SER A 205 -2.26 -13.11 -13.05
N ASN A 206 -2.45 -12.54 -11.86
CA ASN A 206 -3.73 -12.57 -11.16
C ASN A 206 -4.78 -11.65 -11.78
N LEU A 207 -4.38 -10.46 -12.21
CA LEU A 207 -5.32 -9.47 -12.77
C LEU A 207 -5.66 -9.71 -14.24
N LEU A 208 -4.74 -10.29 -15.00
CA LEU A 208 -4.88 -10.48 -16.44
C LEU A 208 -6.23 -11.10 -16.86
N PRO A 209 -6.72 -12.20 -16.24
CA PRO A 209 -8.02 -12.79 -16.61
C PRO A 209 -9.23 -12.00 -16.08
N LYS A 210 -9.02 -10.96 -15.29
CA LYS A 210 -10.09 -10.19 -14.62
C LYS A 210 -10.36 -8.85 -15.28
N VAL A 211 -9.43 -8.36 -16.10
CA VAL A 211 -9.48 -7.00 -16.67
C VAL A 211 -9.77 -7.01 -18.17
N GLU A 212 -10.50 -6.03 -18.64
CA GLU A 212 -10.66 -5.76 -20.07
C GLU A 212 -9.43 -5.07 -20.65
N VAL A 213 -8.75 -4.24 -19.85
CA VAL A 213 -7.54 -3.51 -20.26
C VAL A 213 -6.45 -3.69 -19.22
N LEU A 214 -5.26 -4.05 -19.68
CA LEU A 214 -4.04 -4.08 -18.88
C LEU A 214 -3.00 -3.16 -19.51
N ILE A 215 -2.63 -2.11 -18.82
CA ILE A 215 -1.60 -1.15 -19.25
C ILE A 215 -0.31 -1.48 -18.53
N ILE A 216 0.76 -1.63 -19.31
CA ILE A 216 2.13 -1.85 -18.82
C ILE A 216 2.95 -0.61 -19.10
N GLY A 217 3.58 -0.05 -18.06
CA GLY A 217 4.44 1.13 -18.18
C GLY A 217 5.72 1.01 -17.36
N GLY A 218 6.50 2.08 -17.35
CA GLY A 218 7.79 2.13 -16.65
C GLY A 218 8.87 1.29 -17.32
N GLY A 219 9.95 1.01 -16.61
CA GLY A 219 11.09 0.23 -17.11
C GLY A 219 10.71 -1.19 -17.51
N MET A 220 9.71 -1.79 -16.86
CA MET A 220 9.23 -3.12 -17.24
C MET A 220 8.63 -3.17 -18.65
N ALA A 221 8.08 -2.08 -19.16
CA ALA A 221 7.59 -2.00 -20.53
C ALA A 221 8.72 -2.19 -21.55
N ASN A 222 9.95 -1.77 -21.24
CA ASN A 222 11.11 -1.98 -22.08
C ASN A 222 11.41 -3.48 -22.28
N THR A 223 11.23 -4.28 -21.23
CA THR A 223 11.39 -5.74 -21.31
C THR A 223 10.36 -6.36 -22.26
N PHE A 224 9.10 -5.90 -22.21
CA PHE A 224 8.07 -6.36 -23.15
C PHE A 224 8.38 -5.97 -24.60
N VAL A 225 8.84 -4.74 -24.83
CA VAL A 225 9.20 -4.24 -26.17
C VAL A 225 10.40 -5.01 -26.73
N ALA A 226 11.44 -5.22 -25.91
CA ALA A 226 12.60 -6.02 -26.29
C ALA A 226 12.25 -7.49 -26.56
N ALA A 227 11.33 -8.07 -25.77
CA ALA A 227 10.84 -9.43 -25.97
C ALA A 227 10.15 -9.63 -27.32
N GLN A 228 9.58 -8.56 -27.89
CA GLN A 228 8.99 -8.55 -29.22
C GLN A 228 10.03 -8.41 -30.37
N GLY A 229 11.31 -8.31 -30.04
CA GLY A 229 12.41 -8.23 -31.00
C GLY A 229 12.83 -6.81 -31.38
N HIS A 230 12.34 -5.79 -30.67
CA HIS A 230 12.70 -4.40 -30.94
C HIS A 230 13.95 -3.98 -30.15
N ASN A 231 14.76 -3.10 -30.74
CA ASN A 231 15.89 -2.48 -30.06
C ASN A 231 15.39 -1.51 -28.98
N VAL A 232 15.94 -1.60 -27.79
CA VAL A 232 15.65 -0.70 -26.66
C VAL A 232 16.91 0.09 -26.20
N GLY A 233 17.98 0.03 -26.98
CA GLY A 233 19.24 0.73 -26.70
C GLY A 233 19.82 0.34 -25.34
N THR A 234 20.12 1.34 -24.51
CA THR A 234 20.65 1.16 -23.16
C THR A 234 19.57 1.16 -22.09
N SER A 235 18.30 1.02 -22.46
CA SER A 235 17.18 0.96 -21.55
C SER A 235 17.31 -0.18 -20.55
N LEU A 236 16.76 0.02 -19.34
CA LEU A 236 16.65 -1.03 -18.35
C LEU A 236 15.77 -2.17 -18.89
N VAL A 237 16.32 -3.39 -18.91
CA VAL A 237 15.63 -4.62 -19.33
C VAL A 237 16.04 -5.80 -18.45
N GLU A 238 15.14 -6.77 -18.34
CA GLU A 238 15.42 -8.08 -17.75
C GLU A 238 15.44 -9.13 -18.87
N ALA A 239 16.61 -9.39 -19.46
CA ALA A 239 16.74 -10.29 -20.60
C ALA A 239 16.30 -11.73 -20.29
N ASP A 240 16.47 -12.17 -19.05
CA ASP A 240 16.00 -13.47 -18.56
C ASP A 240 14.47 -13.57 -18.41
N LYS A 241 13.73 -12.47 -18.63
CA LYS A 241 12.26 -12.39 -18.56
C LYS A 241 11.58 -12.22 -19.93
N PHE A 242 12.33 -12.26 -21.02
CA PHE A 242 11.73 -12.09 -22.36
C PHE A 242 10.72 -13.20 -22.70
N GLU A 243 11.02 -14.44 -22.35
CA GLU A 243 10.09 -15.55 -22.58
C GLU A 243 8.79 -15.36 -21.77
N LEU A 244 8.91 -14.98 -20.50
CA LEU A 244 7.77 -14.67 -19.65
C LEU A 244 6.93 -13.52 -20.21
N ALA A 245 7.58 -12.45 -20.69
CA ALA A 245 6.86 -11.33 -21.31
C ALA A 245 6.05 -11.78 -22.55
N ARG A 246 6.62 -12.66 -23.38
CA ARG A 246 5.91 -13.26 -24.52
C ARG A 246 4.73 -14.12 -24.08
N GLU A 247 4.91 -14.92 -23.04
CA GLU A 247 3.83 -15.73 -22.44
C GLU A 247 2.68 -14.86 -21.92
N LEU A 248 2.98 -13.76 -21.24
CA LEU A 248 1.97 -12.83 -20.74
C LEU A 248 1.20 -12.15 -21.89
N ILE A 249 1.89 -11.76 -22.97
CA ILE A 249 1.24 -11.22 -24.18
C ILE A 249 0.32 -12.27 -24.80
N ALA A 250 0.75 -13.51 -24.90
CA ALA A 250 -0.07 -14.60 -25.44
C ALA A 250 -1.29 -14.88 -24.56
N ARG A 251 -1.13 -14.93 -23.26
CA ARG A 251 -2.24 -15.10 -22.30
C ARG A 251 -3.27 -13.98 -22.37
N ALA A 252 -2.81 -12.74 -22.57
CA ALA A 252 -3.74 -11.61 -22.75
C ALA A 252 -4.69 -11.82 -23.94
N LYS A 253 -4.18 -12.39 -25.04
CA LYS A 253 -4.99 -12.75 -26.21
C LYS A 253 -5.98 -13.88 -25.90
N GLU A 254 -5.55 -14.89 -25.15
CA GLU A 254 -6.39 -16.03 -24.75
C GLU A 254 -7.53 -15.60 -23.81
N THR A 255 -7.27 -14.66 -22.92
CA THR A 255 -8.25 -14.10 -21.98
C THR A 255 -9.09 -12.96 -22.57
N ASN A 256 -8.87 -12.61 -23.83
CA ASN A 256 -9.50 -11.46 -24.48
C ASN A 256 -9.24 -10.13 -23.77
N THR A 257 -8.08 -10.01 -23.14
CA THR A 257 -7.62 -8.80 -22.45
C THR A 257 -6.83 -7.92 -23.43
N ASN A 258 -7.18 -6.65 -23.50
CA ASN A 258 -6.43 -5.68 -24.29
C ASN A 258 -5.18 -5.25 -23.49
N LEU A 259 -4.04 -5.89 -23.79
CA LEU A 259 -2.75 -5.55 -23.18
C LEU A 259 -2.15 -4.40 -23.99
N LEU A 260 -2.00 -3.23 -23.37
CA LEU A 260 -1.44 -2.02 -23.96
C LEU A 260 -0.02 -1.79 -23.46
N LEU A 261 0.90 -1.73 -24.42
CA LEU A 261 2.27 -1.31 -24.24
C LEU A 261 2.45 0.11 -24.75
N PRO A 262 3.47 0.86 -24.29
CA PRO A 262 3.82 2.13 -24.91
C PRO A 262 4.10 1.99 -26.41
N VAL A 263 3.59 2.92 -27.19
CA VAL A 263 3.82 3.02 -28.65
C VAL A 263 4.91 4.01 -28.99
N ASP A 264 5.28 4.87 -28.05
CA ASP A 264 6.39 5.82 -28.11
C ASP A 264 6.99 6.04 -26.73
N PHE A 265 8.23 6.53 -26.70
CA PHE A 265 8.96 6.79 -25.48
C PHE A 265 9.64 8.16 -25.52
N VAL A 266 9.85 8.74 -24.35
CA VAL A 266 10.84 9.78 -24.14
C VAL A 266 12.16 9.08 -23.81
N VAL A 267 13.13 9.18 -24.70
CA VAL A 267 14.45 8.57 -24.54
C VAL A 267 15.50 9.63 -24.25
N ALA A 268 16.50 9.25 -23.47
CA ALA A 268 17.62 10.11 -23.11
C ALA A 268 18.96 9.43 -23.39
N ASP A 269 20.02 10.23 -23.55
CA ASP A 269 21.39 9.72 -23.76
C ASP A 269 22.13 9.42 -22.45
N ALA A 270 21.53 9.80 -21.30
CA ALA A 270 22.04 9.50 -19.96
C ALA A 270 20.90 9.49 -18.95
N PHE A 271 21.09 8.81 -17.82
CA PHE A 271 20.16 8.84 -16.69
C PHE A 271 20.37 10.12 -15.87
N SER A 272 19.84 11.24 -16.37
CA SER A 272 19.99 12.57 -15.77
C SER A 272 18.87 13.51 -16.22
N GLU A 273 18.44 14.42 -15.36
CA GLU A 273 17.48 15.48 -15.70
C GLU A 273 18.00 16.43 -16.77
N THR A 274 19.31 16.56 -16.89
CA THR A 274 19.98 17.45 -17.87
C THR A 274 20.42 16.72 -19.13
N ALA A 275 20.13 15.44 -19.27
CA ALA A 275 20.44 14.66 -20.45
C ALA A 275 19.70 15.18 -21.69
N ASN A 276 20.33 15.01 -22.85
CA ASN A 276 19.60 15.21 -24.11
C ASN A 276 18.49 14.18 -24.18
N HIS A 277 17.31 14.59 -24.57
CA HIS A 277 16.15 13.71 -24.69
C HIS A 277 15.32 14.04 -25.92
N LYS A 278 14.63 13.04 -26.41
CA LYS A 278 13.75 13.14 -27.59
C LYS A 278 12.62 12.11 -27.49
N VAL A 279 11.58 12.33 -28.25
CA VAL A 279 10.49 11.36 -28.43
C VAL A 279 10.78 10.49 -29.65
N VAL A 280 10.65 9.17 -29.47
CA VAL A 280 10.80 8.19 -30.54
C VAL A 280 9.68 7.15 -30.49
N ASP A 281 9.35 6.56 -31.64
CA ASP A 281 8.44 5.40 -31.64
C ASP A 281 9.07 4.23 -30.89
N ALA A 282 8.25 3.37 -30.30
CA ALA A 282 8.70 2.22 -29.50
C ALA A 282 9.59 1.22 -30.28
N THR A 283 9.47 1.22 -31.60
CA THR A 283 10.26 0.38 -32.52
C THR A 283 11.50 1.09 -33.07
N ALA A 284 11.78 2.34 -32.66
CA ALA A 284 12.82 3.18 -33.21
C ALA A 284 13.81 3.73 -32.18
N ILE A 285 14.02 3.03 -31.06
CA ILE A 285 15.02 3.39 -30.07
C ILE A 285 16.40 3.04 -30.64
N GLU A 286 17.26 4.05 -30.71
CA GLU A 286 18.63 3.90 -31.23
C GLU A 286 19.60 3.42 -30.14
N ASP A 287 20.70 2.82 -30.57
CA ASP A 287 21.80 2.48 -29.68
C ASP A 287 22.30 3.73 -28.91
N GLY A 288 22.67 3.54 -27.65
CA GLY A 288 23.12 4.63 -26.78
C GLY A 288 21.99 5.46 -26.15
N TRP A 289 20.72 5.22 -26.49
CA TRP A 289 19.56 5.88 -25.91
C TRP A 289 18.80 4.94 -24.97
N MET A 290 18.22 5.51 -23.92
CA MET A 290 17.43 4.78 -22.92
C MET A 290 16.04 5.39 -22.79
N ALA A 291 15.01 4.54 -22.71
CA ALA A 291 13.65 4.96 -22.41
C ALA A 291 13.51 5.31 -20.93
N LEU A 292 13.10 6.54 -20.62
CA LEU A 292 12.91 7.03 -19.25
C LEU A 292 11.47 7.46 -18.94
N ASP A 293 10.62 7.60 -19.96
CA ASP A 293 9.18 7.85 -19.81
C ASP A 293 8.43 7.39 -21.07
N ILE A 294 7.12 7.25 -20.93
CA ILE A 294 6.24 7.02 -22.09
C ILE A 294 6.03 8.33 -22.86
N GLY A 295 5.90 8.22 -24.17
CA GLY A 295 5.71 9.36 -25.05
C GLY A 295 4.28 9.88 -25.13
N PRO A 296 4.05 10.99 -25.86
CA PRO A 296 2.74 11.64 -25.97
C PRO A 296 1.65 10.75 -26.56
N LYS A 297 1.98 9.96 -27.60
CA LYS A 297 1.02 9.02 -28.22
C LYS A 297 0.57 7.94 -27.25
N SER A 298 1.49 7.42 -26.44
CA SER A 298 1.18 6.44 -25.39
C SER A 298 0.26 7.03 -24.32
N ARG A 299 0.50 8.27 -23.91
CA ARG A 299 -0.33 8.99 -22.92
C ARG A 299 -1.77 9.13 -23.42
N GLU A 300 -1.95 9.49 -24.67
CA GLU A 300 -3.26 9.63 -25.31
C GLU A 300 -3.95 8.26 -25.43
N LEU A 301 -3.25 7.25 -25.94
CA LEU A 301 -3.74 5.87 -26.05
C LEU A 301 -4.23 5.33 -24.71
N PHE A 302 -3.47 5.53 -23.64
CA PHE A 302 -3.82 5.07 -22.30
C PHE A 302 -5.03 5.84 -21.74
N ALA A 303 -5.07 7.15 -21.92
CA ALA A 303 -6.20 7.96 -21.49
C ALA A 303 -7.51 7.55 -22.18
N GLU A 304 -7.47 7.31 -23.50
CA GLU A 304 -8.63 6.82 -24.26
C GLU A 304 -9.10 5.45 -23.78
N ALA A 305 -8.17 4.54 -23.48
CA ALA A 305 -8.50 3.21 -22.98
C ALA A 305 -9.12 3.24 -21.56
N LEU A 306 -8.73 4.19 -20.73
CA LEU A 306 -9.23 4.33 -19.36
C LEU A 306 -10.57 5.04 -19.27
N ALA A 307 -10.91 5.90 -20.22
CA ALA A 307 -12.12 6.74 -20.17
C ALA A 307 -13.44 5.94 -19.99
N PRO A 308 -13.68 4.79 -20.67
CA PRO A 308 -14.91 4.03 -20.51
C PRO A 308 -14.95 3.08 -19.31
N MET A 309 -13.86 2.96 -18.56
CA MET A 309 -13.75 2.01 -17.47
C MET A 309 -14.66 2.36 -16.30
N LYS A 310 -15.12 1.33 -15.56
CA LYS A 310 -15.89 1.45 -14.32
C LYS A 310 -15.07 1.19 -13.09
N MET A 311 -13.97 0.48 -13.23
CA MET A 311 -12.98 0.27 -12.20
C MET A 311 -11.58 0.40 -12.77
N ILE A 312 -10.69 1.09 -12.04
CA ILE A 312 -9.29 1.26 -12.40
C ILE A 312 -8.44 1.00 -11.16
N VAL A 313 -7.47 0.11 -11.29
CA VAL A 313 -6.41 -0.10 -10.30
C VAL A 313 -5.08 0.34 -10.90
N TRP A 314 -4.35 1.19 -10.20
CA TRP A 314 -3.04 1.67 -10.61
C TRP A 314 -1.97 1.37 -9.58
N ASN A 315 -0.91 0.69 -10.00
CA ASN A 315 0.27 0.37 -9.18
C ASN A 315 1.55 0.49 -10.00
N GLY A 316 2.36 1.51 -9.72
CA GLY A 316 3.66 1.76 -10.33
C GLY A 316 3.67 2.87 -11.38
N PRO A 317 4.76 3.67 -11.42
CA PRO A 317 4.89 4.81 -12.33
C PRO A 317 5.15 4.38 -13.76
N MET A 318 4.91 5.33 -14.70
CA MET A 318 5.12 5.13 -16.13
C MET A 318 6.52 5.48 -16.61
N GLY A 319 7.31 6.13 -15.78
CA GLY A 319 8.66 6.59 -16.08
C GLY A 319 9.39 7.01 -14.83
N VAL A 320 10.53 7.65 -15.00
CA VAL A 320 11.37 8.21 -13.91
C VAL A 320 10.77 9.54 -13.46
N PHE A 321 9.62 9.49 -12.83
CA PHE A 321 8.78 10.65 -12.50
C PHE A 321 9.40 11.59 -11.45
N GLU A 322 10.41 11.12 -10.73
CA GLU A 322 11.21 11.95 -9.80
C GLU A 322 11.95 13.07 -10.53
N MET A 323 12.30 12.83 -11.80
CA MET A 323 12.85 13.83 -12.71
C MET A 323 11.73 14.48 -13.51
N GLU A 324 11.56 15.79 -13.39
CA GLU A 324 10.43 16.53 -13.98
C GLU A 324 10.30 16.32 -15.49
N VAL A 325 11.42 16.27 -16.21
CA VAL A 325 11.45 16.03 -17.67
C VAL A 325 10.94 14.67 -18.09
N PHE A 326 10.89 13.68 -17.16
CA PHE A 326 10.42 12.32 -17.39
C PHE A 326 9.17 11.98 -16.55
N ALA A 327 8.48 13.00 -16.04
CA ALA A 327 7.27 12.84 -15.24
C ALA A 327 5.98 12.91 -16.08
N GLY A 328 6.06 13.30 -17.35
CA GLY A 328 4.89 13.57 -18.18
C GLY A 328 3.97 12.38 -18.36
N GLY A 329 4.50 11.17 -18.49
CA GLY A 329 3.70 9.95 -18.61
C GLY A 329 2.95 9.61 -17.33
N THR A 330 3.62 9.65 -16.20
CA THR A 330 3.00 9.39 -14.89
C THR A 330 1.94 10.45 -14.55
N ASN A 331 2.20 11.71 -14.84
CA ASN A 331 1.24 12.81 -14.64
C ASN A 331 0.01 12.66 -15.55
N ALA A 332 0.19 12.25 -16.81
CA ALA A 332 -0.90 12.00 -17.73
C ALA A 332 -1.81 10.85 -17.27
N VAL A 333 -1.22 9.76 -16.77
CA VAL A 333 -1.97 8.64 -16.20
C VAL A 333 -2.69 9.07 -14.92
N ALA A 334 -2.05 9.81 -14.02
CA ALA A 334 -2.69 10.35 -12.82
C ALA A 334 -3.94 11.18 -13.17
N LYS A 335 -3.84 12.04 -14.19
CA LYS A 335 -4.96 12.85 -14.68
C LYS A 335 -6.06 11.98 -15.25
N ALA A 336 -5.73 11.02 -16.11
CA ALA A 336 -6.71 10.12 -16.74
C ALA A 336 -7.47 9.29 -15.69
N VAL A 337 -6.79 8.78 -14.68
CA VAL A 337 -7.39 8.05 -13.55
C VAL A 337 -8.31 8.97 -12.74
N ALA A 338 -7.86 10.17 -12.41
CA ALA A 338 -8.62 11.13 -11.61
C ALA A 338 -9.88 11.66 -12.33
N GLU A 339 -9.86 11.75 -13.66
CA GLU A 339 -10.97 12.23 -14.48
C GLU A 339 -11.95 11.13 -14.92
N ALA A 340 -11.58 9.86 -14.72
CA ALA A 340 -12.44 8.73 -15.08
C ALA A 340 -13.69 8.67 -14.19
N ASN A 341 -14.84 8.35 -14.81
CA ASN A 341 -16.07 8.07 -14.07
C ASN A 341 -16.07 6.60 -13.61
N ALA A 342 -15.17 6.27 -12.70
CA ALA A 342 -14.89 4.92 -12.26
C ALA A 342 -14.57 4.87 -10.77
N THR A 343 -14.67 3.67 -10.18
CA THR A 343 -14.04 3.38 -8.90
C THR A 343 -12.53 3.28 -9.13
N THR A 344 -11.77 4.19 -8.54
CA THR A 344 -10.33 4.33 -8.76
C THR A 344 -9.55 3.97 -7.51
N ILE A 345 -8.57 3.09 -7.65
CA ILE A 345 -7.73 2.57 -6.57
C ILE A 345 -6.27 2.79 -6.95
N VAL A 346 -5.54 3.53 -6.15
CA VAL A 346 -4.11 3.79 -6.33
C VAL A 346 -3.34 3.15 -5.17
N GLY A 347 -2.39 2.30 -5.49
CA GLY A 347 -1.54 1.63 -4.52
C GLY A 347 -0.07 1.62 -4.94
N GLY A 348 0.81 1.38 -3.96
CA GLY A 348 2.26 1.44 -4.16
C GLY A 348 2.82 2.84 -3.91
N GLY A 349 3.98 2.91 -3.22
CA GLY A 349 4.54 4.17 -2.75
C GLY A 349 4.75 5.21 -3.85
N ASP A 350 5.28 4.80 -4.99
CA ASP A 350 5.58 5.70 -6.10
C ASP A 350 4.32 6.27 -6.77
N SER A 351 3.29 5.42 -6.96
CA SER A 351 2.01 5.86 -7.53
C SER A 351 1.28 6.81 -6.60
N VAL A 352 1.29 6.52 -5.30
CA VAL A 352 0.71 7.39 -4.26
C VAL A 352 1.44 8.73 -4.24
N ALA A 353 2.77 8.73 -4.24
CA ALA A 353 3.57 9.95 -4.30
C ALA A 353 3.26 10.77 -5.56
N ALA A 354 3.10 10.12 -6.70
CA ALA A 354 2.77 10.78 -7.96
C ALA A 354 1.38 11.43 -7.93
N ILE A 355 0.36 10.73 -7.40
CA ILE A 355 -0.98 11.30 -7.31
C ILE A 355 -1.06 12.45 -6.28
N GLU A 356 -0.34 12.36 -5.19
CA GLU A 356 -0.22 13.44 -4.20
C GLU A 356 0.46 14.67 -4.80
N LYS A 357 1.58 14.48 -5.48
CA LYS A 357 2.30 15.57 -6.17
C LYS A 357 1.44 16.26 -7.24
N SER A 358 0.58 15.51 -7.90
CA SER A 358 -0.34 16.06 -8.91
C SER A 358 -1.46 16.93 -8.33
N GLY A 359 -1.72 16.85 -7.02
CA GLY A 359 -2.84 17.53 -6.37
C GLY A 359 -4.21 16.90 -6.64
N LEU A 360 -4.27 15.71 -7.24
CA LEU A 360 -5.49 15.03 -7.66
C LEU A 360 -5.99 13.94 -6.69
N SER A 361 -5.34 13.80 -5.53
CA SER A 361 -5.68 12.77 -4.53
C SER A 361 -7.15 12.76 -4.14
N HIS A 362 -7.77 13.95 -4.05
CA HIS A 362 -9.18 14.11 -3.69
C HIS A 362 -10.17 13.55 -4.72
N LYS A 363 -9.73 13.27 -5.95
CA LYS A 363 -10.55 12.67 -7.02
C LYS A 363 -10.43 11.16 -7.08
N ILE A 364 -9.54 10.55 -6.30
CA ILE A 364 -9.33 9.10 -6.28
C ILE A 364 -10.27 8.48 -5.25
N SER A 365 -10.96 7.40 -5.59
CA SER A 365 -11.89 6.72 -4.70
C SER A 365 -11.19 6.12 -3.47
N HIS A 366 -10.02 5.52 -3.67
CA HIS A 366 -9.21 4.97 -2.59
C HIS A 366 -7.72 5.02 -2.90
N ILE A 367 -6.96 5.62 -1.99
CA ILE A 367 -5.50 5.59 -1.99
C ILE A 367 -5.07 4.61 -0.91
N SER A 368 -4.48 3.49 -1.32
CA SER A 368 -4.06 2.45 -0.39
C SER A 368 -2.83 2.89 0.42
N THR A 369 -2.90 2.67 1.73
CA THR A 369 -1.78 2.90 2.66
C THR A 369 -0.89 1.66 2.80
N GLY A 370 -1.25 0.56 2.15
CA GLY A 370 -0.71 -0.77 2.42
C GLY A 370 0.66 -1.08 1.85
N GLY A 371 1.17 -0.32 0.88
CA GLY A 371 2.46 -0.64 0.25
C GLY A 371 2.55 -2.09 -0.23
N GLY A 372 3.42 -2.90 0.41
CA GLY A 372 3.58 -4.32 0.09
C GLY A 372 2.32 -5.16 0.33
N ALA A 373 1.54 -4.85 1.36
CA ALA A 373 0.28 -5.55 1.63
C ALA A 373 -0.73 -5.34 0.50
N SER A 374 -0.79 -4.13 -0.05
CA SER A 374 -1.64 -3.79 -1.20
C SER A 374 -1.26 -4.62 -2.43
N LEU A 375 0.05 -4.73 -2.70
CA LEU A 375 0.56 -5.52 -3.81
C LEU A 375 0.23 -7.01 -3.65
N GLU A 376 0.52 -7.59 -2.47
CA GLU A 376 0.22 -8.99 -2.19
C GLU A 376 -1.29 -9.30 -2.25
N TYR A 377 -2.14 -8.36 -1.86
CA TYR A 377 -3.58 -8.51 -2.00
C TYR A 377 -4.01 -8.53 -3.48
N LEU A 378 -3.45 -7.63 -4.30
CA LEU A 378 -3.68 -7.62 -5.76
C LEU A 378 -3.14 -8.88 -6.46
N GLU A 379 -2.14 -9.53 -5.89
CA GLU A 379 -1.62 -10.84 -6.33
C GLU A 379 -2.59 -12.00 -6.04
N GLY A 380 -3.68 -11.75 -5.31
CA GLY A 380 -4.67 -12.74 -4.91
C GLY A 380 -4.25 -13.57 -3.68
N LYS A 381 -3.23 -13.14 -2.96
CA LYS A 381 -2.76 -13.82 -1.75
C LYS A 381 -3.72 -13.59 -0.58
N VAL A 382 -3.87 -14.61 0.24
CA VAL A 382 -4.56 -14.49 1.52
C VAL A 382 -3.66 -13.73 2.49
N LEU A 383 -4.15 -12.61 3.01
CA LEU A 383 -3.41 -11.82 3.99
C LEU A 383 -3.70 -12.34 5.41
N PRO A 384 -2.68 -12.84 6.16
CA PRO A 384 -2.90 -13.45 7.48
C PRO A 384 -3.64 -12.55 8.47
N GLY A 385 -3.32 -11.26 8.50
CA GLY A 385 -3.95 -10.30 9.40
C GLY A 385 -5.42 -9.99 9.08
N ILE A 386 -5.87 -10.30 7.87
CA ILE A 386 -7.29 -10.22 7.49
C ILE A 386 -7.96 -11.57 7.73
N ALA A 387 -7.33 -12.66 7.28
CA ALA A 387 -7.89 -14.01 7.41
C ALA A 387 -8.21 -14.39 8.87
N ALA A 388 -7.35 -13.97 9.81
CA ALA A 388 -7.47 -14.25 11.23
C ALA A 388 -8.59 -13.49 11.95
N LEU A 389 -9.14 -12.41 11.36
CA LEU A 389 -10.23 -11.64 11.96
C LEU A 389 -11.53 -12.46 12.03
N GLN A 390 -12.37 -12.14 13.01
CA GLN A 390 -13.69 -12.74 13.15
C GLN A 390 -14.56 -12.49 11.91
N GLU A 391 -15.40 -13.46 11.60
CA GLU A 391 -16.47 -13.28 10.63
C GLU A 391 -17.65 -12.53 11.26
N ALA A 392 -18.38 -11.76 10.42
CA ALA A 392 -19.56 -11.00 10.84
C ALA A 392 -20.77 -11.88 11.08
#